data_7960e36d84bf682cff6b75d186910ee7
#
_entry.id   7960e36d84bf682cff6b75d186910ee7
#
_cell.length_a   1.000
_cell.length_b   1.000
_cell.length_c   1.000
_cell.angle_alpha   90.00
_cell.angle_beta   90.00
_cell.angle_gamma   90.00
#
_symmetry.space_group_name_H-M   'P 1'
#
loop_
_entity.id
_entity.type
_entity.pdbx_description
1 polymer ?
#
loop_
_entity_poly.entity_id
_entity_poly.type
_entity_poly.pdbx_seq_one_letter_code
_entity_poly.pdbx_strand_id
1 'polypeptide(L)'
;MLGTGEAALAELSDGRILYNSREHMTRGNRFMAHSDDGGDLWLGAYRSADLPDGVRGTSYGCLGGMVRLPIAGHDILLYSNLDSEAGKMPAQVGGSTREFSENVTVWASFDGGRTWPVKRLVHDGPGAYSTLAVGRSGTPSQGKIYLLFEGGPKSWDEAVQVAAFNLSWVLDGRDIGTLLGKAH
;
A
#
# COMPACT_ATOMS: atom_id res chain seq x y z
N MET A 1 -17.49 -13.34 9.81
CA MET A 1 -16.26 -12.76 10.37
C MET A 1 -15.38 -12.36 9.20
N LEU A 2 -14.91 -11.13 9.12
CA LEU A 2 -14.25 -10.61 7.91
C LEU A 2 -12.74 -10.91 7.86
N GLY A 3 -12.18 -11.67 8.77
CA GLY A 3 -10.78 -12.14 8.71
C GLY A 3 -9.70 -11.04 8.55
N THR A 4 -10.02 -9.81 8.99
CA THR A 4 -9.08 -8.69 8.94
C THR A 4 -7.94 -8.88 9.94
N GLY A 5 -6.74 -8.49 9.55
CA GLY A 5 -5.51 -8.59 10.36
C GLY A 5 -4.79 -7.25 10.49
N GLU A 6 -3.49 -7.26 10.22
CA GLU A 6 -2.65 -6.07 10.31
C GLU A 6 -3.15 -4.98 9.37
N ALA A 7 -3.23 -3.75 9.87
CA ALA A 7 -3.82 -2.63 9.15
C ALA A 7 -2.93 -1.39 9.17
N ALA A 8 -3.14 -0.53 8.18
CA ALA A 8 -2.62 0.82 8.12
C ALA A 8 -3.78 1.83 8.07
N LEU A 9 -3.58 2.99 8.64
CA LEU A 9 -4.55 4.08 8.69
C LEU A 9 -3.98 5.34 8.05
N ALA A 10 -4.86 6.14 7.43
CA ALA A 10 -4.52 7.49 7.01
C ALA A 10 -5.71 8.42 7.24
N GLU A 11 -5.47 9.53 7.93
CA GLU A 11 -6.46 10.60 8.09
C GLU A 11 -6.45 11.49 6.85
N LEU A 12 -7.63 11.74 6.30
CA LEU A 12 -7.87 12.62 5.16
C LEU A 12 -8.04 14.08 5.60
N SER A 13 -8.04 15.01 4.64
CA SER A 13 -8.14 16.46 4.95
C SER A 13 -9.48 16.88 5.55
N ASP A 14 -10.51 16.09 5.36
CA ASP A 14 -11.85 16.31 5.91
C ASP A 14 -12.08 15.64 7.28
N GLY A 15 -11.04 15.02 7.85
CA GLY A 15 -11.09 14.33 9.14
C GLY A 15 -11.54 12.87 9.08
N ARG A 16 -11.93 12.36 7.90
CA ARG A 16 -12.19 10.93 7.76
C ARG A 16 -10.90 10.14 7.90
N ILE A 17 -11.00 8.96 8.51
CA ILE A 17 -9.89 8.02 8.62
C ILE A 17 -10.14 6.86 7.66
N LEU A 18 -9.22 6.64 6.74
CA LEU A 18 -9.23 5.47 5.86
C LEU A 18 -8.49 4.32 6.53
N TYR A 19 -9.13 3.16 6.54
CA TYR A 19 -8.61 1.89 7.03
C TYR A 19 -8.25 0.98 5.85
N ASN A 20 -7.09 0.36 5.91
CA ASN A 20 -6.60 -0.58 4.92
C ASN A 20 -6.00 -1.80 5.62
N SER A 21 -6.60 -2.96 5.48
CA SER A 21 -6.24 -4.16 6.21
C SER A 21 -5.80 -5.31 5.31
N ARG A 22 -4.83 -6.04 5.81
CA ARG A 22 -4.54 -7.42 5.42
C ARG A 22 -5.74 -8.31 5.69
N GLU A 23 -5.94 -9.31 4.86
CA GLU A 23 -6.98 -10.30 5.01
C GLU A 23 -6.42 -11.73 5.09
N HIS A 24 -7.04 -12.54 5.96
CA HIS A 24 -6.62 -13.92 6.21
C HIS A 24 -7.62 -14.99 5.72
N MET A 25 -8.85 -14.59 5.38
CA MET A 25 -9.94 -15.57 5.17
C MET A 25 -10.26 -15.81 3.71
N THR A 26 -10.07 -14.83 2.85
CA THR A 26 -10.39 -14.94 1.43
C THR A 26 -9.25 -14.40 0.58
N ARG A 27 -9.21 -14.86 -0.64
CA ARG A 27 -8.18 -14.46 -1.61
C ARG A 27 -8.54 -13.13 -2.25
N GLY A 28 -7.57 -12.28 -2.48
CA GLY A 28 -7.82 -11.16 -3.34
C GLY A 28 -7.15 -9.88 -2.94
N ASN A 29 -7.96 -8.84 -2.80
CA ASN A 29 -7.49 -7.48 -2.62
C ASN A 29 -7.68 -7.02 -1.17
N ARG A 30 -7.00 -5.93 -0.86
CA ARG A 30 -7.05 -5.29 0.46
C ARG A 30 -8.47 -4.97 0.88
N PHE A 31 -8.72 -5.14 2.18
CA PHE A 31 -9.96 -4.79 2.81
C PHE A 31 -9.92 -3.35 3.29
N MET A 32 -10.90 -2.55 2.89
CA MET A 32 -10.97 -1.13 3.14
C MET A 32 -12.21 -0.79 3.94
N ALA A 33 -12.13 0.23 4.79
CA ALA A 33 -13.26 0.85 5.48
C ALA A 33 -12.91 2.32 5.77
N HIS A 34 -13.88 3.10 6.23
CA HIS A 34 -13.61 4.46 6.71
C HIS A 34 -14.35 4.74 8.02
N SER A 35 -13.87 5.76 8.71
CA SER A 35 -14.53 6.30 9.91
C SER A 35 -14.68 7.81 9.74
N ASP A 36 -15.84 8.34 10.13
CA ASP A 36 -16.16 9.78 10.10
C ASP A 36 -16.18 10.39 11.51
N ASP A 37 -15.90 9.60 12.55
CA ASP A 37 -16.06 9.97 13.96
C ASP A 37 -14.80 9.73 14.80
N GLY A 38 -13.64 9.76 14.17
CA GLY A 38 -12.36 9.61 14.88
C GLY A 38 -11.96 8.16 15.18
N GLY A 39 -12.63 7.18 14.55
CA GLY A 39 -12.31 5.76 14.68
C GLY A 39 -13.24 4.96 15.59
N ASP A 40 -14.29 5.59 16.14
CA ASP A 40 -15.26 4.91 17.01
C ASP A 40 -16.14 3.95 16.22
N LEU A 41 -16.58 4.35 15.03
CA LEU A 41 -17.39 3.52 14.12
C LEU A 41 -16.72 3.40 12.74
N TRP A 42 -16.66 2.18 12.21
CA TRP A 42 -16.12 1.88 10.89
C TRP A 42 -17.22 1.52 9.91
N LEU A 43 -17.27 2.22 8.78
CA LEU A 43 -18.34 2.20 7.81
C LEU A 43 -17.85 1.77 6.43
N GLY A 44 -18.79 1.36 5.58
CA GLY A 44 -18.58 1.17 4.15
C GLY A 44 -17.51 0.15 3.80
N ALA A 45 -17.40 -0.93 4.57
CA ALA A 45 -16.40 -1.96 4.36
C ALA A 45 -16.49 -2.58 2.96
N TYR A 46 -15.36 -2.60 2.23
CA TYR A 46 -15.28 -3.13 0.86
C TYR A 46 -13.89 -3.70 0.55
N ARG A 47 -13.77 -4.40 -0.58
CA ARG A 47 -12.48 -4.80 -1.15
C ARG A 47 -12.03 -3.81 -2.20
N SER A 48 -10.79 -3.35 -2.10
CA SER A 48 -10.20 -2.50 -3.13
C SER A 48 -10.18 -3.23 -4.48
N ALA A 49 -10.55 -2.56 -5.55
CA ALA A 49 -10.43 -3.10 -6.90
C ALA A 49 -8.96 -3.13 -7.37
N ASP A 50 -8.14 -2.21 -6.86
CA ASP A 50 -6.80 -1.92 -7.38
C ASP A 50 -5.67 -2.52 -6.53
N LEU A 51 -5.85 -2.57 -5.20
CA LEU A 51 -4.79 -2.95 -4.27
C LEU A 51 -4.77 -4.46 -4.02
N PRO A 52 -3.72 -5.17 -4.41
CA PRO A 52 -3.57 -6.58 -4.07
C PRO A 52 -3.28 -6.75 -2.58
N ASP A 53 -3.66 -7.90 -2.04
CA ASP A 53 -3.33 -8.28 -0.67
C ASP A 53 -2.25 -9.36 -0.65
N GLY A 54 -1.00 -8.95 -0.81
CA GLY A 54 0.13 -9.84 -0.91
C GLY A 54 0.15 -10.64 -2.21
N VAL A 55 0.43 -11.92 -2.13
CA VAL A 55 0.48 -12.81 -3.29
C VAL A 55 -0.92 -13.10 -3.81
N ARG A 56 -1.19 -12.73 -5.06
CA ARG A 56 -2.50 -12.92 -5.69
C ARG A 56 -2.92 -14.38 -5.69
N GLY A 57 -4.17 -14.63 -5.34
CA GLY A 57 -4.73 -15.98 -5.33
C GLY A 57 -4.40 -16.82 -4.09
N THR A 58 -3.75 -16.24 -3.09
CA THR A 58 -3.50 -16.89 -1.79
C THR A 58 -4.47 -16.43 -0.73
N SER A 59 -4.53 -17.14 0.38
CA SER A 59 -5.32 -16.78 1.56
C SER A 59 -4.55 -15.91 2.56
N TYR A 60 -3.30 -15.57 2.25
CA TYR A 60 -2.45 -14.78 3.12
C TYR A 60 -2.05 -13.48 2.43
N GLY A 61 -2.54 -12.38 2.98
CA GLY A 61 -2.05 -11.06 2.65
C GLY A 61 -0.71 -10.75 3.33
N CYS A 62 -0.24 -9.51 3.12
CA CYS A 62 0.99 -9.00 3.72
C CYS A 62 0.73 -7.65 4.39
N LEU A 63 1.47 -7.34 5.47
CA LEU A 63 1.44 -6.00 6.06
C LEU A 63 1.94 -4.99 5.05
N GLY A 64 1.09 -4.01 4.72
CA GLY A 64 1.43 -2.88 3.86
C GLY A 64 1.31 -1.55 4.59
N GLY A 65 2.15 -0.59 4.23
CA GLY A 65 2.12 0.76 4.75
C GLY A 65 1.15 1.65 3.98
N MET A 66 0.56 2.62 4.66
CA MET A 66 -0.21 3.69 4.03
C MET A 66 0.12 5.03 4.66
N VAL A 67 0.23 6.07 3.83
CA VAL A 67 0.51 7.43 4.31
C VAL A 67 -0.17 8.46 3.41
N ARG A 68 -0.65 9.54 4.02
CA ARG A 68 -1.10 10.73 3.30
C ARG A 68 0.07 11.70 3.13
N LEU A 69 0.24 12.21 1.91
CA LEU A 69 1.25 13.23 1.65
C LEU A 69 0.77 14.61 2.15
N PRO A 70 1.65 15.42 2.77
CA PRO A 70 1.30 16.74 3.30
C PRO A 70 1.24 17.80 2.17
N ILE A 71 0.35 17.57 1.20
CA ILE A 71 0.11 18.47 0.06
C ILE A 71 -1.21 19.19 0.29
N ALA A 72 -1.16 20.50 0.48
CA ALA A 72 -2.32 21.30 0.79
C ALA A 72 -3.41 21.20 -0.29
N GLY A 73 -4.66 21.01 0.13
CA GLY A 73 -5.83 20.93 -0.75
C GLY A 73 -6.01 19.60 -1.47
N HIS A 74 -5.16 18.60 -1.21
CA HIS A 74 -5.25 17.31 -1.88
C HIS A 74 -5.05 16.14 -0.91
N ASP A 75 -5.88 15.11 -1.05
CA ASP A 75 -5.73 13.84 -0.35
C ASP A 75 -5.00 12.83 -1.23
N ILE A 76 -3.70 13.07 -1.39
CA ILE A 76 -2.81 12.12 -2.09
C ILE A 76 -2.32 11.09 -1.09
N LEU A 77 -2.68 9.84 -1.33
CA LEU A 77 -2.25 8.72 -0.51
C LEU A 77 -1.22 7.88 -1.24
N LEU A 78 -0.27 7.36 -0.49
CA LEU A 78 0.60 6.28 -0.93
C LEU A 78 0.31 5.02 -0.12
N TYR A 79 0.36 3.89 -0.79
CA TYR A 79 0.26 2.56 -0.20
C TYR A 79 1.42 1.71 -0.67
N SER A 80 2.02 0.91 0.22
CA SER A 80 3.09 -0.03 -0.11
C SER A 80 2.69 -1.46 0.21
N ASN A 81 2.99 -2.39 -0.67
CA ASN A 81 2.82 -3.83 -0.45
C ASN A 81 3.53 -4.60 -1.56
N LEU A 82 3.34 -5.91 -1.58
CA LEU A 82 3.79 -6.81 -2.64
C LEU A 82 2.85 -6.74 -3.86
N ASP A 83 3.42 -6.80 -5.07
CA ASP A 83 2.68 -6.96 -6.33
C ASP A 83 3.11 -8.26 -7.02
N SER A 84 3.00 -9.35 -6.30
CA SER A 84 3.38 -10.68 -6.78
C SER A 84 2.40 -11.20 -7.84
N GLU A 85 2.91 -11.82 -8.89
CA GLU A 85 2.10 -12.40 -9.96
C GLU A 85 1.49 -13.75 -9.55
N ALA A 86 0.19 -13.89 -9.72
CA ALA A 86 -0.54 -15.12 -9.38
C ALA A 86 -0.05 -16.38 -10.14
N GLY A 87 0.53 -16.21 -11.31
CA GLY A 87 0.96 -17.32 -12.18
C GLY A 87 2.24 -18.04 -11.74
N LYS A 88 2.96 -17.49 -10.77
CA LYS A 88 4.20 -18.10 -10.26
C LYS A 88 3.96 -19.10 -9.14
N MET A 89 2.73 -19.21 -8.64
CA MET A 89 2.40 -20.12 -7.55
C MET A 89 2.10 -21.54 -8.04
N PRO A 90 2.70 -22.59 -7.45
CA PRO A 90 2.29 -23.95 -7.70
C PRO A 90 0.82 -24.16 -7.27
N ALA A 91 0.11 -25.00 -8.00
CA ALA A 91 -1.32 -25.27 -7.80
C ALA A 91 -1.69 -25.84 -6.42
N GLN A 92 -0.72 -26.29 -5.65
CA GLN A 92 -0.88 -26.83 -4.30
C GLN A 92 0.16 -26.23 -3.37
N VAL A 93 -0.24 -25.26 -2.56
CA VAL A 93 0.57 -24.76 -1.45
C VAL A 93 -0.16 -25.01 -0.16
N GLY A 94 0.12 -26.16 0.44
CA GLY A 94 -0.15 -26.41 1.84
C GLY A 94 1.04 -25.90 2.66
N GLY A 95 1.12 -24.59 2.93
CA GLY A 95 2.24 -24.01 3.65
C GLY A 95 2.26 -22.48 3.59
N SER A 96 3.33 -21.89 4.10
CA SER A 96 3.56 -20.45 4.02
C SER A 96 3.70 -20.02 2.56
N THR A 97 2.91 -19.04 2.12
CA THR A 97 3.01 -18.45 0.77
C THR A 97 4.15 -17.44 0.65
N ARG A 98 4.96 -17.29 1.71
CA ARG A 98 6.05 -16.31 1.79
C ARG A 98 7.16 -16.55 0.76
N GLU A 99 7.36 -17.79 0.32
CA GLU A 99 8.33 -18.15 -0.74
C GLU A 99 8.03 -17.48 -2.09
N PHE A 100 6.80 -17.01 -2.28
CA PHE A 100 6.34 -16.34 -3.51
C PHE A 100 6.05 -14.85 -3.29
N SER A 101 6.43 -14.33 -2.13
CA SER A 101 6.29 -12.92 -1.80
C SER A 101 7.39 -12.14 -2.48
N GLU A 102 7.02 -11.29 -3.45
CA GLU A 102 7.97 -10.52 -4.24
C GLU A 102 7.40 -9.17 -4.70
N ASN A 103 8.28 -8.34 -5.24
CA ASN A 103 7.94 -7.11 -5.94
C ASN A 103 7.31 -6.06 -5.02
N VAL A 104 8.09 -5.59 -4.04
CA VAL A 104 7.68 -4.48 -3.19
C VAL A 104 7.38 -3.25 -4.04
N THR A 105 6.13 -2.85 -4.04
CA THR A 105 5.58 -1.83 -4.93
C THR A 105 4.89 -0.73 -4.13
N VAL A 106 4.90 0.48 -4.64
CA VAL A 106 4.14 1.61 -4.11
C VAL A 106 3.04 1.98 -5.09
N TRP A 107 1.82 2.14 -4.59
CA TRP A 107 0.65 2.67 -5.29
C TRP A 107 0.37 4.09 -4.84
N ALA A 108 -0.20 4.92 -5.72
CA ALA A 108 -0.64 6.27 -5.40
C ALA A 108 -2.11 6.48 -5.78
N SER A 109 -2.85 7.08 -4.85
CA SER A 109 -4.21 7.57 -5.01
C SER A 109 -4.21 9.10 -4.98
N PHE A 110 -5.10 9.71 -5.77
CA PHE A 110 -5.27 11.16 -5.88
C PHE A 110 -6.67 11.62 -5.51
N ASP A 111 -7.51 10.70 -5.02
CA ASP A 111 -8.93 10.86 -4.73
C ASP A 111 -9.32 10.37 -3.31
N GLY A 112 -8.36 10.44 -2.38
CA GLY A 112 -8.56 10.00 -0.99
C GLY A 112 -8.69 8.49 -0.82
N GLY A 113 -8.04 7.71 -1.69
CA GLY A 113 -8.00 6.24 -1.58
C GLY A 113 -9.12 5.49 -2.29
N ARG A 114 -9.94 6.17 -3.11
CA ARG A 114 -11.01 5.52 -3.89
C ARG A 114 -10.45 4.69 -5.04
N THR A 115 -9.49 5.26 -5.78
CA THR A 115 -8.76 4.59 -6.87
C THR A 115 -7.25 4.73 -6.71
N TRP A 116 -6.49 3.81 -7.31
CA TRP A 116 -5.03 3.76 -7.21
C TRP A 116 -4.39 3.63 -8.60
N PRO A 117 -4.51 4.66 -9.45
CA PRO A 117 -4.18 4.61 -10.86
C PRO A 117 -2.67 4.56 -11.16
N VAL A 118 -1.84 4.81 -10.20
CA VAL A 118 -0.39 4.84 -10.36
C VAL A 118 0.24 3.81 -9.45
N LYS A 119 1.17 3.03 -9.99
CA LYS A 119 2.04 2.16 -9.19
C LYS A 119 3.47 2.19 -9.72
N ARG A 120 4.42 1.96 -8.83
CA ARG A 120 5.83 1.84 -9.18
C ARG A 120 6.53 0.78 -8.33
N LEU A 121 7.28 -0.10 -9.00
CA LEU A 121 8.12 -1.10 -8.37
C LEU A 121 9.30 -0.41 -7.66
N VAL A 122 9.54 -0.80 -6.40
CA VAL A 122 10.66 -0.31 -5.58
C VAL A 122 11.75 -1.36 -5.47
N HIS A 123 11.37 -2.62 -5.24
CA HIS A 123 12.31 -3.73 -5.12
C HIS A 123 11.81 -4.91 -5.95
N ASP A 124 12.65 -5.35 -6.89
CA ASP A 124 12.43 -6.53 -7.72
C ASP A 124 12.99 -7.75 -7.00
N GLY A 125 12.13 -8.72 -6.74
CA GLY A 125 12.49 -9.94 -6.05
C GLY A 125 11.81 -10.12 -4.70
N PRO A 126 12.33 -11.05 -3.85
CA PRO A 126 11.70 -11.43 -2.59
C PRO A 126 11.50 -10.25 -1.65
N GLY A 127 10.29 -10.13 -1.10
CA GLY A 127 9.94 -9.09 -0.15
C GLY A 127 8.79 -9.51 0.74
N ALA A 128 8.56 -8.76 1.81
CA ALA A 128 7.47 -9.04 2.75
C ALA A 128 6.85 -7.75 3.30
N TYR A 129 6.93 -7.54 4.60
CA TYR A 129 6.31 -6.41 5.28
C TYR A 129 6.89 -5.08 4.85
N SER A 130 6.06 -4.07 4.79
CA SER A 130 6.49 -2.72 4.44
C SER A 130 5.72 -1.65 5.21
N THR A 131 6.37 -0.50 5.40
CA THR A 131 5.75 0.68 6.00
C THR A 131 6.29 1.94 5.35
N LEU A 132 5.47 2.99 5.33
CA LEU A 132 5.77 4.28 4.71
C LEU A 132 5.88 5.39 5.77
N ALA A 133 6.76 6.34 5.52
CA ALA A 133 6.83 7.61 6.23
C ALA A 133 7.10 8.75 5.26
N VAL A 134 6.62 9.95 5.59
CA VAL A 134 6.90 11.17 4.82
C VAL A 134 7.85 12.08 5.56
N GLY A 135 8.74 12.72 4.82
CA GLY A 135 9.66 13.70 5.34
C GLY A 135 8.93 14.92 5.88
N ARG A 136 9.32 15.36 7.07
CA ARG A 136 8.73 16.50 7.75
C ARG A 136 9.01 17.79 7.01
N SER A 137 7.99 18.63 6.86
CA SER A 137 8.13 19.99 6.32
C SER A 137 9.12 20.83 7.14
N GLY A 138 9.89 21.70 6.46
CA GLY A 138 10.90 22.54 7.09
C GLY A 138 12.18 21.83 7.54
N THR A 139 12.39 20.58 7.11
CA THR A 139 13.60 19.80 7.40
C THR A 139 14.28 19.33 6.10
N PRO A 140 15.54 18.84 6.14
CA PRO A 140 16.21 18.27 4.97
C PRO A 140 15.49 17.05 4.34
N SER A 141 14.52 16.48 5.03
CA SER A 141 13.69 15.39 4.51
C SER A 141 12.41 15.85 3.81
N GLN A 142 12.13 17.15 3.76
CA GLN A 142 10.95 17.69 3.10
C GLN A 142 10.83 17.19 1.65
N GLY A 143 9.65 16.69 1.28
CA GLY A 143 9.35 16.13 -0.03
C GLY A 143 9.89 14.72 -0.27
N LYS A 144 10.61 14.14 0.69
CA LYS A 144 11.04 12.74 0.64
C LYS A 144 9.95 11.82 1.19
N ILE A 145 9.90 10.64 0.64
CA ILE A 145 9.10 9.51 1.08
C ILE A 145 10.06 8.38 1.41
N TYR A 146 9.88 7.76 2.55
CA TYR A 146 10.69 6.64 3.01
C TYR A 146 9.84 5.40 3.05
N LEU A 147 10.34 4.32 2.45
CA LEU A 147 9.76 2.99 2.52
C LEU A 147 10.73 2.09 3.26
N LEU A 148 10.32 1.61 4.43
CA LEU A 148 10.99 0.51 5.12
C LEU A 148 10.33 -0.79 4.69
N PHE A 149 11.11 -1.79 4.30
CA PHE A 149 10.59 -3.08 3.87
C PHE A 149 11.55 -4.24 4.17
N GLU A 150 10.98 -5.41 4.35
CA GLU A 150 11.72 -6.67 4.41
C GLU A 150 11.96 -7.16 2.99
N GLY A 151 13.18 -7.62 2.70
CA GLY A 151 13.52 -8.18 1.39
C GLY A 151 15.01 -8.33 1.18
N GLY A 152 15.37 -9.13 0.19
CA GLY A 152 16.76 -9.38 -0.18
C GLY A 152 16.86 -10.09 -1.52
N PRO A 153 18.08 -10.32 -2.03
CA PRO A 153 18.29 -10.96 -3.33
C PRO A 153 17.89 -12.43 -3.38
N LYS A 154 17.76 -13.11 -2.23
CA LYS A 154 17.50 -14.55 -2.16
C LYS A 154 16.24 -14.90 -1.37
N SER A 155 15.90 -14.09 -0.35
CA SER A 155 14.82 -14.37 0.57
C SER A 155 14.19 -13.09 1.08
N TRP A 156 12.90 -13.15 1.40
CA TRP A 156 12.14 -12.04 1.96
C TRP A 156 12.62 -11.60 3.35
N ASP A 157 13.25 -12.49 4.13
CA ASP A 157 13.75 -12.27 5.50
C ASP A 157 15.26 -12.01 5.59
N GLU A 158 15.94 -11.81 4.45
CA GLU A 158 17.39 -11.65 4.39
C GLU A 158 17.84 -10.30 4.96
N ALA A 159 17.07 -9.23 4.76
CA ALA A 159 17.39 -7.90 5.22
C ALA A 159 16.15 -7.04 5.46
N VAL A 160 16.32 -6.00 6.26
CA VAL A 160 15.44 -4.85 6.33
C VAL A 160 16.09 -3.70 5.58
N GLN A 161 15.39 -3.13 4.61
CA GLN A 161 15.89 -2.12 3.69
C GLN A 161 15.09 -0.82 3.80
N VAL A 162 15.72 0.30 3.47
CA VAL A 162 15.08 1.60 3.36
C VAL A 162 15.31 2.16 1.96
N ALA A 163 14.21 2.40 1.24
CA ALA A 163 14.22 3.18 0.02
C ALA A 163 13.78 4.63 0.31
N ALA A 164 14.42 5.61 -0.33
CA ALA A 164 14.05 7.01 -0.25
C ALA A 164 13.79 7.56 -1.65
N PHE A 165 12.62 8.14 -1.87
CA PHE A 165 12.19 8.69 -3.16
C PHE A 165 11.28 9.91 -2.95
N ASN A 166 10.67 10.43 -3.99
CA ASN A 166 9.68 11.52 -3.94
C ASN A 166 8.46 11.20 -4.81
N LEU A 167 7.44 12.04 -4.75
CA LEU A 167 6.22 11.83 -5.54
C LEU A 167 6.50 11.86 -7.06
N SER A 168 7.40 12.71 -7.54
CA SER A 168 7.76 12.77 -8.96
C SER A 168 8.33 11.43 -9.45
N TRP A 169 9.14 10.78 -8.63
CA TRP A 169 9.62 9.42 -8.93
C TRP A 169 8.46 8.42 -9.03
N VAL A 170 7.49 8.46 -8.10
CA VAL A 170 6.31 7.56 -8.13
C VAL A 170 5.48 7.78 -9.39
N LEU A 171 5.32 9.04 -9.81
CA LEU A 171 4.55 9.42 -10.99
C LEU A 171 5.12 8.88 -12.31
N ASP A 172 6.43 8.67 -12.38
CA ASP A 172 7.12 8.15 -13.57
C ASP A 172 6.77 8.92 -14.86
N GLY A 173 6.85 10.23 -14.79
CA GLY A 173 6.54 11.13 -15.92
C GLY A 173 5.06 11.41 -16.16
N ARG A 174 4.14 10.83 -15.36
CA ARG A 174 2.70 11.17 -15.47
C ARG A 174 2.43 12.58 -14.95
N ASP A 175 1.52 13.27 -15.62
CA ASP A 175 1.10 14.62 -15.22
C ASP A 175 0.15 14.55 -14.01
N ILE A 176 0.57 15.18 -12.92
CA ILE A 176 -0.22 15.22 -11.68
C ILE A 176 -1.53 16.01 -11.85
N GLY A 177 -1.56 17.06 -12.69
CA GLY A 177 -2.77 17.84 -12.96
C GLY A 177 -3.88 16.96 -13.56
N THR A 178 -3.51 16.10 -14.50
CA THR A 178 -4.43 15.14 -15.11
C THR A 178 -4.95 14.12 -14.09
N LEU A 179 -4.12 13.68 -13.13
CA LEU A 179 -4.51 12.73 -12.10
C LEU A 179 -5.45 13.35 -11.07
N LEU A 180 -5.19 14.59 -10.66
CA LEU A 180 -6.05 15.34 -9.74
C LEU A 180 -7.39 15.74 -10.41
N GLY A 181 -7.40 16.06 -11.70
CA GLY A 181 -8.61 16.43 -12.45
C GLY A 181 -9.58 15.27 -12.70
N LYS A 182 -9.15 14.03 -12.52
CA LYS A 182 -9.99 12.81 -12.60
C LYS A 182 -10.62 12.42 -11.26
N ALA A 183 -10.28 13.13 -10.19
CA ALA A 183 -10.71 12.84 -8.82
C ALA A 183 -12.08 13.44 -8.46
N HIS A 184 -12.85 13.94 -9.45
CA HIS A 184 -14.19 14.56 -9.28
C HIS A 184 -15.31 13.68 -9.81
#